data_4bd8df726a9d6a42d87bc1122e35b608
#
_entry.id   4bd8df726a9d6a42d87bc1122e35b608
#
_cell.length_a   1.000
_cell.length_b   1.000
_cell.length_c   1.000
_cell.angle_alpha   90.00
_cell.angle_beta   90.00
_cell.angle_gamma   90.00
#
_symmetry.space_group_name_H-M   'P 1'
#
loop_
_entity.id
_entity.type
_entity.pdbx_description
1 polymer ?
#
loop_
_entity_poly.entity_id
_entity_poly.type
_entity_poly.pdbx_seq_one_letter_code
_entity_poly.pdbx_strand_id
1 'polypeptide(L)'
;MALVHGHGTLTLAVIATAVWWLAVTIGIIGGAALLRTPDGSPVDRYGIPNGLTALRGYACVPVLLLGTLSLPGRLGLALWGCIGGSVGLLDAVDGIIARRYGPVTVLGKAMDPFGDALYFVVGAIGSWALGIVPLWLAILIVARYAGPVVLTPIVLLTGRRPELVYTVWGRRNTLFTGVVLFALYVVRLFGGPVEVVALIIALPTLVPTALLHFVALFQRVAASPRAG
;
A
#
# COMPACT_ATOMS: atom_id res chain seq x y z
N MET A 1 -11.11 5.27 21.39
CA MET A 1 -12.26 4.43 21.00
C MET A 1 -11.92 2.99 21.37
N ALA A 2 -12.49 2.48 22.47
CA ALA A 2 -12.23 1.11 22.92
C ALA A 2 -13.06 0.17 22.05
N LEU A 3 -12.41 -0.55 21.15
CA LEU A 3 -13.05 -1.66 20.45
C LEU A 3 -13.33 -2.74 21.49
N VAL A 4 -14.60 -3.06 21.66
CA VAL A 4 -15.10 -4.06 22.60
C VAL A 4 -14.56 -5.43 22.17
N HIS A 5 -13.67 -5.98 22.99
CA HIS A 5 -13.05 -7.28 22.75
C HIS A 5 -14.04 -8.37 23.18
N GLY A 6 -14.83 -8.88 22.24
CA GLY A 6 -15.70 -10.03 22.43
C GLY A 6 -15.37 -11.15 21.44
N HIS A 7 -15.84 -12.37 21.74
CA HIS A 7 -15.69 -13.54 20.82
C HIS A 7 -16.16 -13.22 19.39
N GLY A 8 -17.16 -12.36 19.22
CA GLY A 8 -17.63 -11.91 17.90
C GLY A 8 -16.57 -11.14 17.09
N THR A 9 -15.71 -10.36 17.75
CA THR A 9 -14.67 -9.58 17.07
C THR A 9 -13.58 -10.49 16.49
N LEU A 10 -13.20 -11.53 17.24
CA LEU A 10 -12.22 -12.51 16.77
C LEU A 10 -12.78 -13.29 15.57
N THR A 11 -14.04 -13.73 15.65
CA THR A 11 -14.70 -14.44 14.55
C THR A 11 -14.76 -13.59 13.28
N LEU A 12 -15.13 -12.32 13.39
CA LEU A 12 -15.14 -11.38 12.26
C LEU A 12 -13.73 -11.18 11.69
N ALA A 13 -12.68 -11.09 12.52
CA ALA A 13 -11.32 -10.96 12.08
C ALA A 13 -10.84 -12.20 11.30
N VAL A 14 -11.19 -13.40 11.77
CA VAL A 14 -10.87 -14.65 11.07
C VAL A 14 -11.60 -14.74 9.73
N ILE A 15 -12.90 -14.40 9.70
CA ILE A 15 -13.68 -14.38 8.46
C ILE A 15 -13.11 -13.37 7.47
N ALA A 16 -12.83 -12.14 7.91
CA ALA A 16 -12.26 -11.11 7.06
C ALA A 16 -10.88 -11.52 6.49
N THR A 17 -10.06 -12.16 7.31
CA THR A 17 -8.77 -12.71 6.86
C THR A 17 -8.95 -13.82 5.82
N ALA A 18 -9.87 -14.75 6.04
CA ALA A 18 -10.15 -15.85 5.11
C ALA A 18 -10.69 -15.33 3.76
N VAL A 19 -11.64 -14.39 3.80
CA VAL A 19 -12.18 -13.73 2.60
C VAL A 19 -11.07 -12.98 1.85
N TRP A 20 -10.23 -12.28 2.57
CA TRP A 20 -9.09 -11.59 1.98
C TRP A 20 -8.10 -12.54 1.30
N TRP A 21 -7.72 -13.62 1.98
CA TRP A 21 -6.83 -14.63 1.41
C TRP A 21 -7.42 -15.27 0.15
N LEU A 22 -8.72 -15.56 0.17
CA LEU A 22 -9.42 -16.05 -1.01
C LEU A 22 -9.35 -15.06 -2.17
N ALA A 23 -9.60 -13.76 -1.90
CA ALA A 23 -9.52 -12.70 -2.91
C ALA A 23 -8.12 -12.57 -3.52
N VAL A 24 -7.07 -12.60 -2.67
CA VAL A 24 -5.67 -12.57 -3.14
C VAL A 24 -5.36 -13.80 -3.98
N THR A 25 -5.78 -14.99 -3.55
CA THR A 25 -5.57 -16.24 -4.29
C THR A 25 -6.25 -16.21 -5.66
N ILE A 26 -7.51 -15.76 -5.72
CA ILE A 26 -8.23 -15.59 -6.99
C ILE A 26 -7.51 -14.59 -7.90
N GLY A 27 -7.03 -13.48 -7.35
CA GLY A 27 -6.26 -12.48 -8.11
C GLY A 27 -4.96 -13.05 -8.69
N ILE A 28 -4.24 -13.86 -7.90
CA ILE A 28 -3.01 -14.52 -8.34
C ILE A 28 -3.30 -15.55 -9.45
N ILE A 29 -4.32 -16.39 -9.27
CA ILE A 29 -4.72 -17.39 -10.27
C ILE A 29 -5.21 -16.71 -11.55
N GLY A 30 -6.07 -15.69 -11.42
CA GLY A 30 -6.56 -14.91 -12.56
C GLY A 30 -5.45 -14.17 -13.31
N GLY A 31 -4.38 -13.78 -12.59
CA GLY A 31 -3.19 -13.16 -13.16
C GLY A 31 -2.18 -14.13 -13.79
N ALA A 32 -2.42 -15.44 -13.75
CA ALA A 32 -1.46 -16.44 -14.26
C ALA A 32 -1.12 -16.23 -15.75
N ALA A 33 -2.04 -15.75 -16.56
CA ALA A 33 -1.80 -15.41 -17.97
C ALA A 33 -0.77 -14.28 -18.16
N LEU A 34 -0.48 -13.50 -17.11
CA LEU A 34 0.54 -12.44 -17.08
C LEU A 34 1.91 -12.95 -16.61
N LEU A 35 2.07 -14.26 -16.33
CA LEU A 35 3.35 -14.89 -16.05
C LEU A 35 4.16 -15.05 -17.32
N ARG A 36 4.58 -13.91 -17.85
CA ARG A 36 5.43 -13.80 -19.04
C ARG A 36 6.41 -12.64 -18.84
N THR A 37 7.53 -12.71 -19.50
CA THR A 37 8.49 -11.61 -19.59
C THR A 37 7.94 -10.47 -20.44
N PRO A 38 8.48 -9.25 -20.37
CA PRO A 38 8.02 -8.12 -21.17
C PRO A 38 8.09 -8.32 -22.68
N ASP A 39 8.98 -9.22 -23.14
CA ASP A 39 9.12 -9.65 -24.55
C ASP A 39 8.08 -10.72 -24.97
N GLY A 40 7.24 -11.17 -24.03
CA GLY A 40 6.16 -12.13 -24.28
C GLY A 40 6.51 -13.59 -24.02
N SER A 41 7.76 -13.91 -23.69
CA SER A 41 8.19 -15.29 -23.41
C SER A 41 7.49 -15.82 -22.14
N PRO A 42 6.89 -17.03 -22.17
CA PRO A 42 6.23 -17.60 -21.02
C PRO A 42 7.25 -17.93 -19.92
N VAL A 43 6.84 -17.75 -18.67
CA VAL A 43 7.62 -18.10 -17.48
C VAL A 43 6.93 -19.28 -16.80
N ASP A 44 7.65 -20.37 -16.61
CA ASP A 44 7.14 -21.66 -16.11
C ASP A 44 6.93 -21.71 -14.60
N ARG A 45 7.37 -20.68 -13.87
CA ARG A 45 7.26 -20.61 -12.41
C ARG A 45 6.95 -19.21 -11.92
N TYR A 46 6.27 -19.15 -10.78
CA TYR A 46 5.87 -17.88 -10.16
C TYR A 46 7.10 -17.05 -9.72
N GLY A 47 8.17 -17.70 -9.30
CA GLY A 47 9.42 -17.07 -8.88
C GLY A 47 9.37 -16.40 -7.50
N ILE A 48 10.55 -16.23 -6.91
CA ILE A 48 10.70 -15.63 -5.57
C ILE A 48 10.18 -14.19 -5.52
N PRO A 49 10.46 -13.29 -6.50
CA PRO A 49 9.97 -11.92 -6.45
C PRO A 49 8.45 -11.83 -6.37
N ASN A 50 7.75 -12.52 -7.28
CA ASN A 50 6.28 -12.54 -7.27
C ASN A 50 5.73 -13.16 -5.99
N GLY A 51 6.42 -14.17 -5.43
CA GLY A 51 6.07 -14.80 -4.16
C GLY A 51 6.16 -13.84 -2.97
N LEU A 52 7.18 -12.99 -2.92
CA LEU A 52 7.32 -11.97 -1.87
C LEU A 52 6.24 -10.90 -1.97
N THR A 53 5.94 -10.43 -3.19
CA THR A 53 4.83 -9.48 -3.42
C THR A 53 3.48 -10.08 -3.02
N ALA A 54 3.25 -11.37 -3.35
CA ALA A 54 2.04 -12.09 -2.92
C ALA A 54 1.98 -12.24 -1.39
N LEU A 55 3.09 -12.57 -0.73
CA LEU A 55 3.17 -12.69 0.73
C LEU A 55 2.78 -11.36 1.41
N ARG A 56 3.25 -10.23 0.90
CA ARG A 56 2.81 -8.91 1.37
C ARG A 56 1.30 -8.73 1.23
N GLY A 57 0.75 -9.09 0.07
CA GLY A 57 -0.69 -9.08 -0.17
C GLY A 57 -1.45 -9.91 0.87
N TYR A 58 -1.05 -11.13 1.12
CA TYR A 58 -1.66 -12.00 2.13
C TYR A 58 -1.55 -11.43 3.55
N ALA A 59 -0.42 -10.80 3.89
CA ALA A 59 -0.17 -10.29 5.23
C ALA A 59 -0.95 -9.00 5.57
N CYS A 60 -1.34 -8.18 4.58
CA CYS A 60 -1.88 -6.85 4.81
C CYS A 60 -3.08 -6.81 5.75
N VAL A 61 -4.14 -7.57 5.46
CA VAL A 61 -5.37 -7.56 6.29
C VAL A 61 -5.17 -8.26 7.63
N PRO A 62 -4.56 -9.46 7.73
CA PRO A 62 -4.24 -10.07 9.02
C PRO A 62 -3.42 -9.15 9.92
N VAL A 63 -2.41 -8.49 9.38
CA VAL A 63 -1.57 -7.55 10.13
C VAL A 63 -2.37 -6.35 10.63
N LEU A 64 -3.24 -5.78 9.78
CA LEU A 64 -4.14 -4.70 10.17
C LEU A 64 -5.04 -5.11 11.34
N LEU A 65 -5.69 -6.26 11.22
CA LEU A 65 -6.62 -6.78 12.23
C LEU A 65 -5.88 -7.12 13.53
N LEU A 66 -4.73 -7.77 13.44
CA LEU A 66 -3.91 -8.08 14.61
C LEU A 66 -3.48 -6.80 15.34
N GLY A 67 -2.96 -5.81 14.62
CA GLY A 67 -2.49 -4.56 15.21
C GLY A 67 -3.60 -3.72 15.81
N THR A 68 -4.79 -3.69 15.20
CA THR A 68 -5.90 -2.83 15.63
C THR A 68 -6.82 -3.47 16.67
N LEU A 69 -6.95 -4.81 16.67
CA LEU A 69 -7.93 -5.51 17.52
C LEU A 69 -7.32 -6.16 18.75
N SER A 70 -6.03 -6.54 18.73
CA SER A 70 -5.52 -7.51 19.71
C SER A 70 -4.70 -6.93 20.84
N LEU A 71 -4.12 -5.73 20.72
CA LEU A 71 -3.06 -5.30 21.64
C LEU A 71 -3.21 -3.84 22.07
N PRO A 72 -3.82 -3.59 23.24
CA PRO A 72 -3.93 -2.25 23.79
C PRO A 72 -2.58 -1.72 24.31
N GLY A 73 -2.38 -0.40 24.25
CA GLY A 73 -1.27 0.30 24.89
C GLY A 73 0.05 0.27 24.12
N ARG A 74 1.15 0.50 24.85
CA ARG A 74 2.50 0.65 24.26
C ARG A 74 3.00 -0.61 23.56
N LEU A 75 2.64 -1.79 24.09
CA LEU A 75 3.02 -3.06 23.46
C LEU A 75 2.38 -3.21 22.08
N GLY A 76 1.09 -2.88 21.96
CA GLY A 76 0.39 -2.91 20.67
C GLY A 76 0.99 -1.94 19.66
N LEU A 77 1.34 -0.73 20.11
CA LEU A 77 2.04 0.24 19.27
C LEU A 77 3.41 -0.28 18.81
N ALA A 78 4.21 -0.84 19.73
CA ALA A 78 5.52 -1.38 19.39
C ALA A 78 5.43 -2.52 18.38
N LEU A 79 4.52 -3.47 18.60
CA LEU A 79 4.28 -4.58 17.67
C LEU A 79 3.76 -4.09 16.32
N TRP A 80 2.84 -3.13 16.28
CA TRP A 80 2.40 -2.51 15.03
C TRP A 80 3.57 -1.90 14.24
N GLY A 81 4.44 -1.13 14.91
CA GLY A 81 5.62 -0.53 14.29
C GLY A 81 6.61 -1.58 13.79
N CYS A 82 6.87 -2.63 14.56
CA CYS A 82 7.75 -3.72 14.15
C CYS A 82 7.20 -4.48 12.96
N ILE A 83 5.91 -4.88 12.98
CA ILE A 83 5.29 -5.65 11.92
C ILE A 83 5.12 -4.79 10.66
N GLY A 84 4.61 -3.56 10.81
CA GLY A 84 4.46 -2.63 9.68
C GLY A 84 5.80 -2.28 9.04
N GLY A 85 6.82 -2.01 9.87
CA GLY A 85 8.18 -1.77 9.41
C GLY A 85 8.77 -2.98 8.67
N SER A 86 8.55 -4.19 9.17
CA SER A 86 9.01 -5.43 8.52
C SER A 86 8.37 -5.63 7.15
N VAL A 87 7.07 -5.38 7.01
CA VAL A 87 6.37 -5.45 5.71
C VAL A 87 6.90 -4.40 4.74
N GLY A 88 7.22 -3.19 5.21
CA GLY A 88 7.89 -2.16 4.40
C GLY A 88 9.31 -2.53 3.97
N LEU A 89 10.08 -3.19 4.85
CA LEU A 89 11.40 -3.70 4.53
C LEU A 89 11.36 -4.83 3.48
N LEU A 90 10.34 -5.68 3.52
CA LEU A 90 10.14 -6.72 2.50
C LEU A 90 10.05 -6.13 1.10
N ASP A 91 9.43 -4.95 0.94
CA ASP A 91 9.36 -4.23 -0.33
C ASP A 91 10.75 -3.80 -0.86
N ALA A 92 11.62 -3.32 0.03
CA ALA A 92 12.99 -2.98 -0.36
C ALA A 92 13.81 -4.24 -0.72
N VAL A 93 13.54 -5.35 -0.04
CA VAL A 93 14.24 -6.63 -0.23
C VAL A 93 13.76 -7.33 -1.51
N ASP A 94 12.46 -7.34 -1.80
CA ASP A 94 11.93 -7.98 -3.00
C ASP A 94 12.43 -7.29 -4.28
N GLY A 95 12.53 -5.96 -4.27
CA GLY A 95 13.16 -5.21 -5.36
C GLY A 95 14.64 -5.56 -5.59
N ILE A 96 15.42 -5.85 -4.55
CA ILE A 96 16.81 -6.31 -4.65
C ILE A 96 16.86 -7.75 -5.19
N ILE A 97 16.00 -8.61 -4.65
CA ILE A 97 15.91 -10.02 -5.05
C ILE A 97 15.44 -10.15 -6.50
N ALA A 98 14.44 -9.35 -6.92
CA ALA A 98 13.94 -9.35 -8.28
C ALA A 98 15.06 -9.04 -9.31
N ARG A 99 15.88 -8.05 -8.99
CA ARG A 99 17.03 -7.68 -9.85
C ARG A 99 18.13 -8.75 -9.90
N ARG A 100 18.24 -9.58 -8.86
CA ARG A 100 19.34 -10.55 -8.74
C ARG A 100 18.97 -11.98 -9.12
N TYR A 101 17.72 -12.40 -8.89
CA TYR A 101 17.35 -13.82 -8.90
C TYR A 101 16.17 -14.18 -9.81
N GLY A 102 15.56 -13.25 -10.50
CA GLY A 102 14.37 -13.59 -11.25
C GLY A 102 14.15 -12.83 -12.54
N PRO A 103 13.47 -13.46 -13.49
CA PRO A 103 12.95 -12.70 -14.62
C PRO A 103 11.91 -11.70 -14.11
N VAL A 104 12.00 -10.47 -14.59
CA VAL A 104 10.95 -9.46 -14.37
C VAL A 104 9.75 -9.90 -15.20
N THR A 105 8.62 -10.18 -14.55
CA THR A 105 7.38 -10.59 -15.22
C THR A 105 6.40 -9.44 -15.39
N VAL A 106 5.51 -9.56 -16.37
CA VAL A 106 4.40 -8.60 -16.55
C VAL A 106 3.49 -8.61 -15.32
N LEU A 107 3.27 -9.80 -14.72
CA LEU A 107 2.52 -9.93 -13.48
C LEU A 107 3.16 -9.14 -12.33
N GLY A 108 4.46 -9.31 -12.11
CA GLY A 108 5.19 -8.57 -11.06
C GLY A 108 5.04 -7.06 -11.23
N LYS A 109 5.28 -6.56 -12.44
CA LYS A 109 5.09 -5.12 -12.75
C LYS A 109 3.66 -4.61 -12.49
N ALA A 110 2.66 -5.46 -12.68
CA ALA A 110 1.26 -5.10 -12.41
C ALA A 110 0.93 -5.16 -10.91
N MET A 111 1.53 -6.12 -10.18
CA MET A 111 1.29 -6.31 -8.75
C MET A 111 2.00 -5.25 -7.89
N ASP A 112 3.17 -4.75 -8.30
CA ASP A 112 3.95 -3.79 -7.50
C ASP A 112 3.15 -2.53 -7.12
N PRO A 113 2.55 -1.76 -8.06
CA PRO A 113 1.76 -0.59 -7.71
C PRO A 113 0.55 -0.90 -6.84
N PHE A 114 -0.06 -2.08 -7.04
CA PHE A 114 -1.19 -2.54 -6.24
C PHE A 114 -0.74 -2.91 -4.81
N GLY A 115 0.37 -3.63 -4.68
CA GLY A 115 0.96 -3.98 -3.39
C GLY A 115 1.36 -2.75 -2.58
N ASP A 116 1.99 -1.76 -3.23
CA ASP A 116 2.33 -0.48 -2.60
C ASP A 116 1.08 0.27 -2.12
N ALA A 117 0.06 0.38 -3.00
CA ALA A 117 -1.19 1.04 -2.64
C ALA A 117 -1.85 0.35 -1.44
N LEU A 118 -1.93 -0.97 -1.46
CA LEU A 118 -2.52 -1.76 -0.38
C LEU A 118 -1.75 -1.57 0.94
N TYR A 119 -0.42 -1.63 0.91
CA TYR A 119 0.42 -1.42 2.09
C TYR A 119 0.18 -0.05 2.74
N PHE A 120 0.20 1.02 1.95
CA PHE A 120 -0.01 2.37 2.49
C PHE A 120 -1.45 2.63 2.93
N VAL A 121 -2.44 2.06 2.25
CA VAL A 121 -3.85 2.15 2.65
C VAL A 121 -4.08 1.45 3.99
N VAL A 122 -3.63 0.21 4.12
CA VAL A 122 -3.73 -0.57 5.37
C VAL A 122 -2.92 0.11 6.48
N GLY A 123 -1.71 0.56 6.17
CA GLY A 123 -0.86 1.30 7.09
C GLY A 123 -1.52 2.59 7.60
N ALA A 124 -2.16 3.36 6.72
CA ALA A 124 -2.85 4.60 7.10
C ALA A 124 -4.07 4.33 7.99
N ILE A 125 -4.91 3.34 7.63
CA ILE A 125 -6.10 2.97 8.40
C ILE A 125 -5.71 2.45 9.78
N GLY A 126 -4.75 1.54 9.86
CA GLY A 126 -4.28 1.00 11.13
C GLY A 126 -3.59 2.04 12.01
N SER A 127 -2.78 2.90 11.42
CA SER A 127 -2.12 4.00 12.13
C SER A 127 -3.13 5.03 12.67
N TRP A 128 -4.21 5.30 11.92
CA TRP A 128 -5.32 6.13 12.43
C TRP A 128 -6.06 5.45 13.57
N ALA A 129 -6.40 4.18 13.45
CA ALA A 129 -7.09 3.42 14.49
C ALA A 129 -6.29 3.36 15.81
N LEU A 130 -4.95 3.35 15.73
CA LEU A 130 -4.04 3.38 16.87
C LEU A 130 -3.69 4.81 17.35
N GLY A 131 -4.23 5.83 16.71
CA GLY A 131 -3.95 7.24 17.03
C GLY A 131 -2.52 7.68 16.70
N ILE A 132 -1.86 7.00 15.75
CA ILE A 132 -0.52 7.36 15.23
C ILE A 132 -0.62 8.50 14.22
N VAL A 133 -1.70 8.54 13.45
CA VAL A 133 -1.96 9.61 12.48
C VAL A 133 -3.35 10.21 12.69
N PRO A 134 -3.55 11.51 12.44
CA PRO A 134 -4.87 12.12 12.44
C PRO A 134 -5.69 11.67 11.24
N LEU A 135 -7.03 11.76 11.36
CA LEU A 135 -7.95 11.30 10.31
C LEU A 135 -7.70 11.97 8.96
N TRP A 136 -7.46 13.28 8.93
CA TRP A 136 -7.22 14.01 7.68
C TRP A 136 -6.00 13.47 6.93
N LEU A 137 -4.93 13.11 7.68
CA LEU A 137 -3.71 12.56 7.08
C LEU A 137 -3.95 11.13 6.58
N ALA A 138 -4.69 10.32 7.33
CA ALA A 138 -5.08 8.99 6.88
C ALA A 138 -5.88 9.05 5.57
N ILE A 139 -6.87 9.96 5.48
CA ILE A 139 -7.64 10.18 4.25
C ILE A 139 -6.74 10.62 3.08
N LEU A 140 -5.80 11.55 3.33
CA LEU A 140 -4.85 11.99 2.31
C LEU A 140 -4.02 10.83 1.77
N ILE A 141 -3.47 9.99 2.65
CA ILE A 141 -2.67 8.81 2.26
C ILE A 141 -3.54 7.82 1.49
N VAL A 142 -4.73 7.48 1.99
CA VAL A 142 -5.65 6.57 1.29
C VAL A 142 -6.00 7.11 -0.10
N ALA A 143 -6.41 8.37 -0.21
CA ALA A 143 -6.73 8.99 -1.50
C ALA A 143 -5.52 8.96 -2.47
N ARG A 144 -4.32 9.22 -1.95
CA ARG A 144 -3.10 9.25 -2.75
C ARG A 144 -2.74 7.88 -3.32
N TYR A 145 -2.92 6.80 -2.57
CA TYR A 145 -2.51 5.46 -2.99
C TYR A 145 -3.64 4.66 -3.63
N ALA A 146 -4.86 4.70 -3.10
CA ALA A 146 -6.01 4.04 -3.69
C ALA A 146 -6.55 4.78 -4.92
N GLY A 147 -6.45 6.11 -4.96
CA GLY A 147 -6.96 6.93 -6.05
C GLY A 147 -6.52 6.48 -7.45
N PRO A 148 -5.21 6.37 -7.73
CA PRO A 148 -4.72 5.89 -9.03
C PRO A 148 -5.21 4.47 -9.36
N VAL A 149 -5.27 3.57 -8.38
CA VAL A 149 -5.72 2.18 -8.57
C VAL A 149 -7.19 2.14 -8.97
N VAL A 150 -8.03 2.94 -8.30
CA VAL A 150 -9.47 3.02 -8.59
C VAL A 150 -9.75 3.77 -9.90
N LEU A 151 -8.99 4.84 -10.19
CA LEU A 151 -9.20 5.65 -11.37
C LEU A 151 -8.67 5.00 -12.66
N THR A 152 -7.65 4.15 -12.58
CA THR A 152 -7.07 3.50 -13.77
C THR A 152 -8.10 2.72 -14.59
N PRO A 153 -8.93 1.84 -14.04
CA PRO A 153 -9.98 1.16 -14.81
C PRO A 153 -10.95 2.14 -15.49
N ILE A 154 -11.34 3.20 -14.77
CA ILE A 154 -12.25 4.22 -15.30
C ILE A 154 -11.63 4.93 -16.52
N VAL A 155 -10.35 5.29 -16.43
CA VAL A 155 -9.62 5.91 -17.54
C VAL A 155 -9.52 4.96 -18.74
N LEU A 156 -9.25 3.68 -18.49
CA LEU A 156 -9.21 2.67 -19.56
C LEU A 156 -10.56 2.50 -20.27
N LEU A 157 -11.68 2.61 -19.55
CA LEU A 157 -13.03 2.58 -20.14
C LEU A 157 -13.32 3.78 -21.04
N THR A 158 -12.60 4.90 -20.88
CA THR A 158 -12.68 6.04 -21.81
C THR A 158 -11.91 5.85 -23.12
N GLY A 159 -11.31 4.66 -23.33
CA GLY A 159 -10.48 4.34 -24.49
C GLY A 159 -9.08 4.96 -24.43
N ARG A 160 -8.70 5.60 -23.35
CA ARG A 160 -7.35 6.16 -23.17
C ARG A 160 -6.41 5.11 -22.56
N ARG A 161 -5.18 5.08 -23.05
CA ARG A 161 -4.12 4.15 -22.55
C ARG A 161 -2.90 4.94 -22.05
N PRO A 162 -3.00 5.60 -20.89
CA PRO A 162 -1.87 6.31 -20.34
C PRO A 162 -0.76 5.32 -19.91
N GLU A 163 0.48 5.70 -20.14
CA GLU A 163 1.60 4.97 -19.55
C GLU A 163 1.58 5.11 -18.01
N LEU A 164 1.45 3.98 -17.32
CA LEU A 164 1.47 3.91 -15.85
C LEU A 164 2.92 3.94 -15.35
N VAL A 165 3.61 5.03 -15.57
CA VAL A 165 4.99 5.24 -15.09
C VAL A 165 4.97 6.09 -13.83
N TYR A 166 5.78 5.73 -12.85
CA TYR A 166 5.95 6.53 -11.64
C TYR A 166 6.34 7.97 -11.98
N THR A 167 5.60 8.93 -11.42
CA THR A 167 5.98 10.33 -11.51
C THR A 167 7.10 10.64 -10.51
N VAL A 168 7.94 11.63 -10.81
CA VAL A 168 8.97 12.09 -9.85
C VAL A 168 8.33 12.52 -8.52
N TRP A 169 7.20 13.22 -8.59
CA TRP A 169 6.44 13.66 -7.42
C TRP A 169 5.82 12.48 -6.65
N GLY A 170 5.37 11.44 -7.36
CA GLY A 170 4.89 10.21 -6.74
C GLY A 170 5.98 9.53 -5.90
N ARG A 171 7.18 9.39 -6.43
CA ARG A 171 8.31 8.79 -5.72
C ARG A 171 8.72 9.61 -4.48
N ARG A 172 8.79 10.95 -4.62
CA ARG A 172 9.08 11.85 -3.49
C ARG A 172 8.00 11.77 -2.42
N ASN A 173 6.72 11.78 -2.82
CA ASN A 173 5.62 11.64 -1.87
C ASN A 173 5.67 10.32 -1.10
N THR A 174 5.98 9.20 -1.76
CA THR A 174 6.14 7.90 -1.10
C THR A 174 7.24 7.93 -0.05
N LEU A 175 8.40 8.49 -0.37
CA LEU A 175 9.50 8.65 0.59
C LEU A 175 9.07 9.51 1.78
N PHE A 176 8.46 10.67 1.53
CA PHE A 176 7.99 11.55 2.60
C PHE A 176 6.89 10.88 3.44
N THR A 177 5.98 10.11 2.83
CA THR A 177 4.96 9.37 3.56
C THR A 177 5.59 8.38 4.54
N GLY A 178 6.60 7.62 4.12
CA GLY A 178 7.33 6.70 5.00
C GLY A 178 8.00 7.43 6.18
N VAL A 179 8.71 8.52 5.90
CA VAL A 179 9.38 9.33 6.94
C VAL A 179 8.38 9.94 7.91
N VAL A 180 7.28 10.51 7.41
CA VAL A 180 6.23 11.13 8.24
C VAL A 180 5.54 10.08 9.10
N LEU A 181 5.17 8.92 8.54
CA LEU A 181 4.55 7.84 9.32
C LEU A 181 5.47 7.35 10.44
N PHE A 182 6.75 7.18 10.14
CA PHE A 182 7.74 6.80 11.15
C PHE A 182 7.90 7.87 12.24
N ALA A 183 8.01 9.14 11.87
CA ALA A 183 8.12 10.24 12.82
C ALA A 183 6.90 10.32 13.75
N LEU A 184 5.68 10.23 13.18
CA LEU A 184 4.45 10.25 13.96
C LEU A 184 4.28 9.01 14.84
N TYR A 185 4.74 7.85 14.36
CA TYR A 185 4.81 6.64 15.18
C TYR A 185 5.68 6.85 16.42
N VAL A 186 6.88 7.42 16.25
CA VAL A 186 7.79 7.73 17.35
C VAL A 186 7.13 8.73 18.32
N VAL A 187 6.54 9.82 17.81
CA VAL A 187 5.81 10.81 18.63
C VAL A 187 4.72 10.13 19.46
N ARG A 188 3.93 9.26 18.82
CA ARG A 188 2.85 8.51 19.49
C ARG A 188 3.37 7.56 20.57
N LEU A 189 4.47 6.87 20.30
CA LEU A 189 5.09 5.93 21.23
C LEU A 189 5.53 6.62 22.52
N PHE A 190 6.01 7.86 22.43
CA PHE A 190 6.42 8.68 23.58
C PHE A 190 5.30 9.57 24.14
N GLY A 191 4.06 9.46 23.62
CA GLY A 191 2.91 10.21 24.12
C GLY A 191 2.89 11.68 23.71
N GLY A 192 3.60 12.05 22.64
CA GLY A 192 3.67 13.42 22.14
C GLY A 192 2.42 13.87 21.37
N PRO A 193 2.35 15.16 21.00
CA PRO A 193 1.21 15.79 20.36
C PRO A 193 1.18 15.47 18.85
N VAL A 194 0.67 14.29 18.49
CA VAL A 194 0.63 13.77 17.11
C VAL A 194 0.00 14.76 16.13
N GLU A 195 -1.12 15.39 16.51
CA GLU A 195 -1.84 16.34 15.64
C GLU A 195 -0.96 17.53 15.25
N VAL A 196 -0.31 18.13 16.24
CA VAL A 196 0.58 19.30 16.03
C VAL A 196 1.76 18.92 15.14
N VAL A 197 2.41 17.80 15.44
CA VAL A 197 3.55 17.32 14.66
C VAL A 197 3.13 16.99 13.23
N ALA A 198 1.96 16.36 13.04
CA ALA A 198 1.42 16.08 11.71
C ALA A 198 1.18 17.36 10.90
N LEU A 199 0.64 18.42 11.52
CA LEU A 199 0.46 19.71 10.84
C LEU A 199 1.79 20.34 10.43
N ILE A 200 2.82 20.22 11.28
CA ILE A 200 4.14 20.84 11.01
C ILE A 200 4.89 20.09 9.90
N ILE A 201 4.86 18.75 9.88
CA ILE A 201 5.67 17.96 8.94
C ILE A 201 4.90 17.43 7.74
N ALA A 202 3.67 16.92 7.94
CA ALA A 202 2.92 16.29 6.86
C ALA A 202 2.22 17.30 5.95
N LEU A 203 1.68 18.38 6.52
CA LEU A 203 0.95 19.38 5.74
C LEU A 203 1.87 20.02 4.66
N PRO A 204 3.07 20.54 4.96
CA PRO A 204 3.92 21.18 3.96
C PRO A 204 4.63 20.18 3.03
N THR A 205 4.73 18.91 3.39
CA THR A 205 5.44 17.91 2.58
C THR A 205 4.52 17.02 1.76
N LEU A 206 3.51 16.41 2.39
CA LEU A 206 2.65 15.42 1.74
C LEU A 206 1.56 16.06 0.89
N VAL A 207 0.96 17.16 1.34
CA VAL A 207 -0.12 17.80 0.58
C VAL A 207 0.38 18.34 -0.76
N PRO A 208 1.45 19.17 -0.84
CA PRO A 208 1.94 19.68 -2.11
C PRO A 208 2.42 18.55 -3.04
N THR A 209 3.15 17.57 -2.51
CA THR A 209 3.69 16.48 -3.34
C THR A 209 2.59 15.54 -3.83
N ALA A 210 1.52 15.33 -3.07
CA ALA A 210 0.34 14.58 -3.52
C ALA A 210 -0.40 15.34 -4.63
N LEU A 211 -0.64 16.64 -4.46
CA LEU A 211 -1.28 17.49 -5.47
C LEU A 211 -0.47 17.49 -6.77
N LEU A 212 0.83 17.73 -6.71
CA LEU A 212 1.71 17.71 -7.89
C LEU A 212 1.72 16.33 -8.57
N HIS A 213 1.64 15.25 -7.80
CA HIS A 213 1.50 13.92 -8.37
C HIS A 213 0.18 13.75 -9.13
N PHE A 214 -0.95 14.15 -8.56
CA PHE A 214 -2.25 14.07 -9.24
C PHE A 214 -2.28 14.96 -10.48
N VAL A 215 -1.77 16.17 -10.42
CA VAL A 215 -1.66 17.05 -11.61
C VAL A 215 -0.85 16.38 -12.71
N ALA A 216 0.30 15.79 -12.36
CA ALA A 216 1.13 15.07 -13.34
C ALA A 216 0.41 13.84 -13.92
N LEU A 217 -0.40 13.12 -13.15
CA LEU A 217 -1.21 12.01 -13.64
C LEU A 217 -2.30 12.51 -14.60
N PHE A 218 -3.04 13.56 -14.25
CA PHE A 218 -4.08 14.14 -15.09
C PHE A 218 -3.50 14.63 -16.41
N GLN A 219 -2.36 15.31 -16.41
CA GLN A 219 -1.68 15.76 -17.61
C GLN A 219 -1.33 14.58 -18.54
N ARG A 220 -0.82 13.47 -17.99
CA ARG A 220 -0.53 12.26 -18.76
C ARG A 220 -1.79 11.62 -19.36
N VAL A 221 -2.86 11.52 -18.58
CA VAL A 221 -4.14 11.01 -19.07
C VAL A 221 -4.68 11.91 -20.19
N ALA A 222 -4.59 13.22 -20.03
CA ALA A 222 -5.05 14.17 -21.05
C ALA A 222 -4.23 14.07 -22.35
N ALA A 223 -2.92 13.85 -22.24
CA ALA A 223 -2.00 13.71 -23.38
C ALA A 223 -2.03 12.32 -24.03
N SER A 224 -2.64 11.30 -23.39
CA SER A 224 -2.64 9.94 -23.92
C SER A 224 -3.54 9.81 -25.16
N PRO A 225 -3.08 9.08 -26.22
CA PRO A 225 -3.90 8.83 -27.38
C PRO A 225 -5.15 8.02 -27.01
N ARG A 226 -6.24 8.26 -27.74
CA ARG A 226 -7.42 7.40 -27.69
C ARG A 226 -7.15 6.15 -28.55
N ALA A 227 -7.51 4.98 -28.02
CA ALA A 227 -7.54 3.78 -28.83
C ALA A 227 -8.63 3.99 -29.90
N GLY A 228 -8.22 4.02 -31.17
CA GLY A 228 -9.13 4.01 -32.32
C GLY A 228 -9.86 2.68 -32.42
#